data_07ceeb10a532ada96c999a9814e5ca2e
#
_entry.id   07ceeb10a532ada96c999a9814e5ca2e
#
_cell.length_a   1.000
_cell.length_b   1.000
_cell.length_c   1.000
_cell.angle_alpha   90.00
_cell.angle_beta   90.00
_cell.angle_gamma   90.00
#
_symmetry.space_group_name_H-M   'P 1'
#
loop_
_entity.id
_entity.type
_entity.pdbx_description
1 polymer ?
#
loop_
_entity_poly.entity_id
_entity_poly.type
_entity_poly.pdbx_seq_one_letter_code
_entity_poly.pdbx_strand_id
1 'polypeptide(L)'
;MLKLSPMLDIKRALAQLPETKEIYVLALNGECKELLLLLDVGVQKPLQYHAVNIWLEGNSMKELCFDFTDEEEQNAIPKFDSQVGQYLYEPNAAILKAGAFKSLATHFGLNKLHPHTHLYTSDSLIKEFPGRIFRVQNVYSYKDAKTALKTIQKANVAVRSFPQTADELKKSLKLADGGAVYVFGTTLDNGQKVIISCFKEKVKLS
;
A
#
# COMPACT_ATOMS: atom_id res chain seq x y z
N MET A 1 -3.96 24.33 -14.31
CA MET A 1 -3.51 22.96 -13.99
C MET A 1 -2.07 22.79 -14.43
N LEU A 2 -1.23 22.23 -13.56
CA LEU A 2 0.16 21.89 -13.86
C LEU A 2 0.33 20.37 -13.87
N LYS A 3 1.05 19.86 -14.86
CA LYS A 3 1.46 18.47 -14.96
C LYS A 3 2.92 18.36 -14.53
N LEU A 4 3.20 17.49 -13.56
CA LEU A 4 4.52 17.28 -13.01
C LEU A 4 4.93 15.81 -13.12
N SER A 5 6.24 15.59 -13.09
CA SER A 5 6.81 14.23 -13.05
C SER A 5 6.38 13.48 -11.77
N PRO A 6 6.01 12.20 -11.85
CA PRO A 6 5.69 11.39 -10.68
C PRO A 6 6.90 11.18 -9.75
N MET A 7 8.10 11.48 -10.21
CA MET A 7 9.32 11.39 -9.39
C MET A 7 9.47 12.55 -8.40
N LEU A 8 8.76 13.68 -8.61
CA LEU A 8 8.83 14.84 -7.71
C LEU A 8 8.20 14.53 -6.35
N ASP A 9 8.81 15.06 -5.32
CA ASP A 9 8.24 15.04 -3.97
C ASP A 9 7.06 16.04 -3.89
N ILE A 10 5.89 15.54 -3.48
CA ILE A 10 4.66 16.34 -3.42
C ILE A 10 4.81 17.49 -2.43
N LYS A 11 5.38 17.26 -1.26
CA LYS A 11 5.54 18.31 -0.22
C LYS A 11 6.44 19.43 -0.72
N ARG A 12 7.52 19.06 -1.43
CA ARG A 12 8.43 20.03 -2.04
C ARG A 12 7.76 20.83 -3.16
N ALA A 13 6.93 20.19 -3.98
CA ALA A 13 6.16 20.87 -5.02
C ALA A 13 5.16 21.86 -4.41
N LEU A 14 4.44 21.46 -3.36
CA LEU A 14 3.49 22.33 -2.65
C LEU A 14 4.16 23.54 -1.99
N ALA A 15 5.37 23.37 -1.44
CA ALA A 15 6.13 24.49 -0.88
C ALA A 15 6.48 25.57 -1.94
N GLN A 16 6.56 25.18 -3.20
CA GLN A 16 6.82 26.10 -4.32
C GLN A 16 5.55 26.63 -5.00
N LEU A 17 4.42 25.97 -4.77
CA LEU A 17 3.13 26.24 -5.39
C LEU A 17 2.03 26.31 -4.30
N PRO A 18 2.07 27.35 -3.42
CA PRO A 18 1.15 27.46 -2.29
C PRO A 18 -0.32 27.64 -2.68
N GLU A 19 -0.60 28.07 -3.92
CA GLU A 19 -1.95 28.21 -4.47
C GLU A 19 -2.55 26.88 -4.93
N THR A 20 -1.88 25.74 -4.69
CA THR A 20 -2.41 24.43 -5.04
C THR A 20 -3.61 24.09 -4.17
N LYS A 21 -4.71 23.75 -4.83
CA LYS A 21 -5.99 23.38 -4.20
C LYS A 21 -6.25 21.88 -4.25
N GLU A 22 -5.91 21.25 -5.35
CA GLU A 22 -6.13 19.82 -5.57
C GLU A 22 -4.89 19.18 -6.17
N ILE A 23 -4.62 17.95 -5.74
CA ILE A 23 -3.54 17.11 -6.27
C ILE A 23 -4.13 15.80 -6.75
N TYR A 24 -3.91 15.50 -8.01
CA TYR A 24 -4.22 14.20 -8.58
C TYR A 24 -2.95 13.38 -8.73
N VAL A 25 -2.89 12.24 -8.07
CA VAL A 25 -1.84 11.24 -8.24
C VAL A 25 -2.38 10.15 -9.13
N LEU A 26 -1.92 10.10 -10.37
CA LEU A 26 -2.41 9.16 -11.36
C LEU A 26 -1.45 7.97 -11.48
N ALA A 27 -1.98 6.77 -11.28
CA ALA A 27 -1.28 5.52 -11.53
C ALA A 27 -2.00 4.69 -12.59
N LEU A 28 -1.23 4.04 -13.46
CA LEU A 28 -1.72 3.15 -14.49
C LEU A 28 -1.08 1.77 -14.30
N ASN A 29 -1.91 0.73 -14.21
CA ASN A 29 -1.47 -0.65 -14.00
C ASN A 29 -0.50 -0.82 -12.82
N GLY A 30 -0.73 -0.06 -11.73
CA GLY A 30 0.05 -0.13 -10.50
C GLY A 30 1.34 0.69 -10.50
N GLU A 31 1.58 1.54 -11.49
CA GLU A 31 2.72 2.44 -11.57
C GLU A 31 2.27 3.90 -11.65
N CYS A 32 2.82 4.78 -10.78
CA CYS A 32 2.56 6.22 -10.86
C CYS A 32 3.09 6.79 -12.17
N LYS A 33 2.21 7.47 -12.91
CA LYS A 33 2.53 8.06 -14.20
C LYS A 33 2.62 9.57 -14.15
N GLU A 34 1.75 10.23 -13.38
CA GLU A 34 1.65 11.68 -13.39
C GLU A 34 1.21 12.24 -12.04
N LEU A 35 1.64 13.48 -11.77
CA LEU A 35 1.07 14.35 -10.75
C LEU A 35 0.43 15.53 -11.46
N LEU A 36 -0.85 15.80 -11.17
CA LEU A 36 -1.54 16.99 -11.67
C LEU A 36 -1.89 17.88 -10.48
N LEU A 37 -1.55 19.16 -10.55
CA LEU A 37 -1.85 20.15 -9.53
C LEU A 37 -2.85 21.17 -10.12
N LEU A 38 -3.97 21.33 -9.45
CA LEU A 38 -4.94 22.37 -9.74
C LEU A 38 -4.65 23.58 -8.85
N LEU A 39 -4.34 24.70 -9.45
CA LEU A 39 -4.07 25.98 -8.77
C LEU A 39 -5.32 26.86 -8.80
N ASP A 40 -5.62 27.52 -7.68
CA ASP A 40 -6.72 28.46 -7.58
C ASP A 40 -6.30 29.66 -6.71
N VAL A 41 -6.28 30.85 -7.29
CA VAL A 41 -5.82 32.11 -6.69
C VAL A 41 -7.00 32.85 -6.04
N GLY A 42 -7.74 32.24 -5.13
CA GLY A 42 -8.87 33.02 -4.61
C GLY A 42 -9.58 32.54 -3.35
N VAL A 43 -9.52 31.31 -3.01
CA VAL A 43 -10.22 30.77 -1.84
C VAL A 43 -9.33 29.77 -1.11
N GLN A 44 -9.01 30.07 0.15
CA GLN A 44 -8.38 29.10 1.02
C GLN A 44 -9.38 27.95 1.29
N LYS A 45 -9.14 26.79 0.68
CA LYS A 45 -9.83 25.54 0.97
C LYS A 45 -8.81 24.52 1.46
N PRO A 46 -9.22 23.51 2.25
CA PRO A 46 -8.35 22.39 2.56
C PRO A 46 -7.80 21.78 1.28
N LEU A 47 -6.50 21.47 1.28
CA LEU A 47 -5.85 20.81 0.16
C LEU A 47 -6.44 19.41 -0.03
N GLN A 48 -6.97 19.14 -1.22
CA GLN A 48 -7.58 17.86 -1.59
C GLN A 48 -6.57 16.99 -2.35
N TYR A 49 -6.53 15.72 -2.00
CA TYR A 49 -5.76 14.70 -2.70
C TYR A 49 -6.70 13.69 -3.35
N HIS A 50 -6.41 13.34 -4.59
CA HIS A 50 -7.11 12.34 -5.39
C HIS A 50 -6.10 11.28 -5.82
N ALA A 51 -6.09 10.14 -5.13
CA ALA A 51 -5.24 9.00 -5.47
C ALA A 51 -5.99 8.10 -6.45
N VAL A 52 -5.76 8.29 -7.74
CA VAL A 52 -6.46 7.60 -8.83
C VAL A 52 -5.58 6.50 -9.41
N ASN A 53 -6.04 5.27 -9.38
CA ASN A 53 -5.37 4.15 -10.01
C ASN A 53 -6.27 3.50 -11.08
N ILE A 54 -5.75 3.45 -12.30
CA ILE A 54 -6.45 2.93 -13.47
C ILE A 54 -5.79 1.61 -13.88
N TRP A 55 -6.59 0.60 -14.14
CA TRP A 55 -6.17 -0.66 -14.76
C TRP A 55 -6.82 -0.83 -16.12
N LEU A 56 -6.00 -1.23 -17.10
CA LEU A 56 -6.47 -1.59 -18.44
C LEU A 56 -6.39 -3.12 -18.56
N GLU A 57 -7.54 -3.74 -18.78
CA GLU A 57 -7.66 -5.19 -19.03
C GLU A 57 -8.36 -5.40 -20.38
N GLY A 58 -7.56 -5.60 -21.44
CA GLY A 58 -8.08 -5.65 -22.81
C GLY A 58 -8.77 -4.33 -23.18
N ASN A 59 -10.08 -4.38 -23.50
CA ASN A 59 -10.90 -3.20 -23.83
C ASN A 59 -11.63 -2.61 -22.61
N SER A 60 -11.44 -3.14 -21.42
CA SER A 60 -12.06 -2.63 -20.20
C SER A 60 -11.09 -1.74 -19.43
N MET A 61 -11.64 -0.67 -18.83
CA MET A 61 -10.92 0.21 -17.93
C MET A 61 -11.59 0.12 -16.56
N LYS A 62 -10.77 -0.02 -15.54
CA LYS A 62 -11.18 -0.04 -14.16
C LYS A 62 -10.46 1.06 -13.40
N GLU A 63 -11.21 1.87 -12.68
CA GLU A 63 -10.71 2.96 -11.87
C GLU A 63 -10.99 2.70 -10.39
N LEU A 64 -10.01 3.02 -9.55
CA LEU A 64 -10.17 3.12 -8.10
C LEU A 64 -9.60 4.46 -7.66
N CYS A 65 -10.45 5.25 -7.02
CA CYS A 65 -10.09 6.54 -6.45
C CYS A 65 -10.17 6.49 -4.93
N PHE A 66 -9.23 7.15 -4.26
CA PHE A 66 -9.27 7.43 -2.83
C PHE A 66 -8.99 8.91 -2.62
N ASP A 67 -10.01 9.61 -2.13
CA ASP A 67 -9.96 11.05 -1.86
C ASP A 67 -9.73 11.30 -0.38
N PHE A 68 -8.90 12.28 -0.06
CA PHE A 68 -8.63 12.69 1.31
C PHE A 68 -8.07 14.11 1.34
N THR A 69 -8.11 14.75 2.51
CA THR A 69 -7.47 16.04 2.76
C THR A 69 -6.19 15.87 3.57
N ASP A 70 -5.32 16.87 3.51
CA ASP A 70 -4.13 16.93 4.37
C ASP A 70 -4.51 16.91 5.86
N GLU A 71 -5.61 17.58 6.22
CA GLU A 71 -6.13 17.60 7.58
C GLU A 71 -6.61 16.20 8.05
N GLU A 72 -7.32 15.47 7.19
CA GLU A 72 -7.74 14.09 7.50
C GLU A 72 -6.54 13.17 7.71
N GLU A 73 -5.50 13.26 6.87
CA GLU A 73 -4.29 12.45 7.04
C GLU A 73 -3.53 12.83 8.33
N GLN A 74 -3.43 14.12 8.64
CA GLN A 74 -2.74 14.57 9.85
C GLN A 74 -3.45 14.14 11.13
N ASN A 75 -4.79 14.29 11.17
CA ASN A 75 -5.60 14.05 12.36
C ASN A 75 -6.03 12.59 12.53
N ALA A 76 -5.90 11.76 11.48
CA ALA A 76 -6.24 10.34 11.56
C ALA A 76 -5.35 9.62 12.60
N ILE A 77 -5.99 8.82 13.45
CA ILE A 77 -5.35 8.00 14.48
C ILE A 77 -5.59 6.53 14.14
N PRO A 78 -4.68 5.91 13.35
CA PRO A 78 -4.81 4.51 13.00
C PRO A 78 -4.56 3.61 14.21
N LYS A 79 -5.26 2.50 14.28
CA LYS A 79 -4.95 1.44 15.23
C LYS A 79 -3.75 0.65 14.72
N PHE A 80 -2.95 0.18 15.65
CA PHE A 80 -1.83 -0.73 15.38
C PHE A 80 -2.14 -2.12 15.93
N ASP A 81 -1.66 -3.13 15.25
CA ASP A 81 -1.83 -4.50 15.69
C ASP A 81 -0.49 -5.26 15.63
N SER A 82 -0.16 -5.91 16.72
CA SER A 82 0.99 -6.80 16.82
C SER A 82 0.68 -8.23 16.36
N GLN A 83 -0.53 -8.46 15.88
CA GLN A 83 -0.97 -9.73 15.29
C GLN A 83 -1.45 -9.49 13.85
N VAL A 84 -1.17 -10.47 12.99
CA VAL A 84 -1.65 -10.42 11.62
C VAL A 84 -2.96 -11.18 11.55
N GLY A 85 -4.03 -10.49 11.15
CA GLY A 85 -5.36 -11.06 10.96
C GLY A 85 -5.45 -11.96 9.72
N GLN A 86 -6.66 -12.35 9.37
CA GLN A 86 -6.93 -13.26 8.25
C GLN A 86 -6.61 -12.65 6.87
N TYR A 87 -6.64 -11.33 6.77
CA TYR A 87 -6.38 -10.60 5.52
C TYR A 87 -5.27 -9.58 5.70
N LEU A 88 -4.42 -9.49 4.68
CA LEU A 88 -3.36 -8.50 4.56
C LEU A 88 -3.67 -7.59 3.38
N TYR A 89 -3.46 -6.28 3.54
CA TYR A 89 -3.76 -5.27 2.54
C TYR A 89 -2.52 -4.45 2.22
N GLU A 90 -2.31 -4.20 0.95
CA GLU A 90 -1.23 -3.35 0.47
C GLU A 90 -1.81 -2.30 -0.49
N PRO A 91 -1.67 -1.00 -0.19
CA PRO A 91 -2.23 0.07 -1.02
C PRO A 91 -1.66 0.08 -2.44
N ASN A 92 -2.42 0.64 -3.38
CA ASN A 92 -1.94 0.85 -4.73
C ASN A 92 -0.89 1.96 -4.80
N ALA A 93 -0.23 2.08 -5.96
CA ALA A 93 0.87 3.03 -6.16
C ALA A 93 0.43 4.50 -6.02
N ALA A 94 -0.81 4.85 -6.42
CA ALA A 94 -1.31 6.21 -6.29
C ALA A 94 -1.44 6.62 -4.82
N ILE A 95 -2.01 5.75 -3.98
CA ILE A 95 -2.15 5.99 -2.54
C ILE A 95 -0.78 6.09 -1.86
N LEU A 96 0.14 5.16 -2.18
CA LEU A 96 1.50 5.19 -1.63
C LEU A 96 2.22 6.49 -1.97
N LYS A 97 2.04 7.00 -3.19
CA LYS A 97 2.63 8.26 -3.63
C LYS A 97 1.93 9.47 -3.04
N ALA A 98 0.60 9.44 -2.90
CA ALA A 98 -0.17 10.52 -2.28
C ALA A 98 0.08 10.66 -0.77
N GLY A 99 0.49 9.57 -0.10
CA GLY A 99 0.81 9.57 1.32
C GLY A 99 -0.39 9.35 2.25
N ALA A 100 -1.50 8.79 1.75
CA ALA A 100 -2.69 8.46 2.53
C ALA A 100 -2.48 7.19 3.38
N PHE A 101 -1.77 7.29 4.47
CA PHE A 101 -1.40 6.12 5.26
C PHE A 101 -2.25 5.92 6.51
N LYS A 102 -2.61 7.02 7.18
CA LYS A 102 -3.43 7.00 8.37
C LYS A 102 -4.91 7.12 8.03
N SER A 103 -5.25 8.04 7.14
CA SER A 103 -6.61 8.24 6.64
C SER A 103 -7.16 6.98 5.98
N LEU A 104 -6.34 6.28 5.18
CA LEU A 104 -6.70 4.99 4.58
C LEU A 104 -7.05 3.94 5.65
N ALA A 105 -6.23 3.82 6.69
CA ALA A 105 -6.47 2.86 7.77
C ALA A 105 -7.78 3.14 8.49
N THR A 106 -8.03 4.41 8.85
CA THR A 106 -9.25 4.81 9.55
C THR A 106 -10.49 4.69 8.69
N HIS A 107 -10.41 5.06 7.42
CA HIS A 107 -11.52 4.98 6.47
C HIS A 107 -12.03 3.54 6.30
N PHE A 108 -11.11 2.59 6.14
CA PHE A 108 -11.47 1.18 5.95
C PHE A 108 -11.52 0.37 7.26
N GLY A 109 -11.32 0.99 8.42
CA GLY A 109 -11.32 0.29 9.70
C GLY A 109 -10.22 -0.77 9.83
N LEU A 110 -9.08 -0.55 9.17
CA LEU A 110 -7.94 -1.46 9.14
C LEU A 110 -6.94 -1.13 10.25
N ASN A 111 -6.29 -2.16 10.77
CA ASN A 111 -5.15 -1.99 11.67
C ASN A 111 -3.85 -1.96 10.85
N LYS A 112 -2.93 -1.05 11.20
CA LYS A 112 -1.57 -1.04 10.65
C LYS A 112 -0.69 -2.04 11.39
N LEU A 113 0.17 -2.75 10.68
CA LEU A 113 1.12 -3.68 11.31
C LEU A 113 2.29 -2.96 12.02
N HIS A 114 2.62 -1.72 11.59
CA HIS A 114 3.68 -0.90 12.19
C HIS A 114 3.57 0.54 11.69
N PRO A 115 3.97 1.58 12.47
CA PRO A 115 3.91 2.98 12.04
C PRO A 115 4.58 3.25 10.69
N HIS A 116 5.72 2.63 10.43
CA HIS A 116 6.52 2.83 9.21
C HIS A 116 6.28 1.79 8.12
N THR A 117 5.31 0.88 8.28
CA THR A 117 4.92 -0.03 7.20
C THR A 117 3.59 0.39 6.58
N HIS A 118 3.46 0.16 5.28
CA HIS A 118 2.22 0.37 4.54
C HIS A 118 1.51 -0.96 4.27
N LEU A 119 1.56 -1.84 5.27
CA LEU A 119 0.76 -3.06 5.33
C LEU A 119 -0.30 -2.92 6.42
N TYR A 120 -1.50 -3.34 6.08
CA TYR A 120 -2.65 -3.29 6.96
C TYR A 120 -3.25 -4.68 7.10
N THR A 121 -4.01 -4.89 8.17
CA THR A 121 -4.61 -6.20 8.45
C THR A 121 -6.02 -6.07 8.99
N SER A 122 -6.81 -7.13 8.80
CA SER A 122 -8.15 -7.29 9.36
C SER A 122 -8.52 -8.77 9.38
N ASP A 123 -9.44 -9.16 10.26
CA ASP A 123 -10.06 -10.49 10.23
C ASP A 123 -11.22 -10.59 9.25
N SER A 124 -11.73 -9.46 8.76
CA SER A 124 -12.82 -9.39 7.79
C SER A 124 -12.30 -8.96 6.42
N LEU A 125 -12.87 -9.53 5.36
CA LEU A 125 -12.55 -9.16 3.98
C LEU A 125 -13.20 -7.81 3.62
N ILE A 126 -12.38 -6.82 3.31
CA ILE A 126 -12.80 -5.49 2.82
C ILE A 126 -12.51 -5.43 1.32
N LYS A 127 -13.55 -5.68 0.52
CA LYS A 127 -13.43 -5.83 -0.94
C LYS A 127 -13.12 -4.52 -1.65
N GLU A 128 -13.58 -3.41 -1.11
CA GLU A 128 -13.48 -2.06 -1.67
C GLU A 128 -12.11 -1.42 -1.43
N PHE A 129 -11.20 -2.13 -0.75
CA PHE A 129 -9.86 -1.61 -0.47
C PHE A 129 -9.10 -1.28 -1.77
N PRO A 130 -8.59 -0.05 -1.93
CA PRO A 130 -7.94 0.39 -3.16
C PRO A 130 -6.48 -0.08 -3.24
N GLY A 131 -6.29 -1.36 -3.41
CA GLY A 131 -4.97 -1.99 -3.44
C GLY A 131 -5.01 -3.49 -3.69
N ARG A 132 -3.97 -4.17 -3.23
CA ARG A 132 -3.89 -5.63 -3.27
C ARG A 132 -4.36 -6.21 -1.96
N ILE A 133 -5.21 -7.23 -2.03
CA ILE A 133 -5.73 -7.95 -0.88
C ILE A 133 -5.17 -9.37 -0.92
N PHE A 134 -4.75 -9.86 0.24
CA PHE A 134 -4.20 -11.19 0.37
C PHE A 134 -4.88 -11.92 1.53
N ARG A 135 -5.19 -13.20 1.32
CA ARG A 135 -5.62 -14.10 2.38
C ARG A 135 -4.39 -14.71 3.04
N VAL A 136 -4.21 -14.42 4.31
CA VAL A 136 -3.10 -14.93 5.11
C VAL A 136 -3.26 -16.45 5.31
N GLN A 137 -2.18 -17.18 5.08
CA GLN A 137 -2.12 -18.60 5.33
C GLN A 137 -1.43 -18.89 6.66
N ASN A 138 -0.25 -18.32 6.82
CA ASN A 138 0.52 -18.49 8.05
C ASN A 138 1.41 -17.26 8.30
N VAL A 139 1.70 -17.07 9.59
CA VAL A 139 2.68 -16.10 10.08
C VAL A 139 3.76 -16.85 10.84
N TYR A 140 4.99 -16.67 10.43
CA TYR A 140 6.15 -17.36 11.00
C TYR A 140 7.09 -16.35 11.67
N SER A 141 7.78 -16.79 12.72
CA SER A 141 8.99 -16.10 13.13
C SER A 141 10.03 -16.17 11.98
N TYR A 142 10.95 -15.22 11.93
CA TYR A 142 12.01 -15.26 10.91
C TYR A 142 12.83 -16.55 10.95
N LYS A 143 13.01 -17.15 12.16
CA LYS A 143 13.75 -18.41 12.32
C LYS A 143 13.00 -19.60 11.73
N ASP A 144 11.70 -19.67 11.97
CA ASP A 144 10.87 -20.82 11.58
C ASP A 144 10.53 -20.82 10.10
N ALA A 145 10.48 -19.65 9.48
CA ALA A 145 10.12 -19.48 8.07
C ALA A 145 10.96 -20.36 7.13
N LYS A 146 12.27 -20.50 7.37
CA LYS A 146 13.16 -21.32 6.54
C LYS A 146 12.76 -22.80 6.52
N THR A 147 12.26 -23.31 7.64
CA THR A 147 11.83 -24.70 7.74
C THR A 147 10.42 -24.87 7.21
N ALA A 148 9.52 -23.96 7.58
CA ALA A 148 8.12 -24.02 7.20
C ALA A 148 7.88 -23.86 5.69
N LEU A 149 8.68 -23.01 5.04
CA LEU A 149 8.53 -22.72 3.60
C LEU A 149 9.36 -23.65 2.69
N LYS A 150 10.02 -24.68 3.21
CA LYS A 150 10.86 -25.61 2.43
C LYS A 150 10.14 -26.30 1.27
N THR A 151 8.84 -26.54 1.40
CA THR A 151 8.03 -27.18 0.36
C THR A 151 7.61 -26.22 -0.76
N ILE A 152 7.75 -24.93 -0.53
CA ILE A 152 7.42 -23.89 -1.51
C ILE A 152 8.66 -23.66 -2.38
N GLN A 153 8.54 -23.89 -3.67
CA GLN A 153 9.63 -23.67 -4.63
C GLN A 153 9.66 -22.26 -5.20
N LYS A 154 8.47 -21.65 -5.40
CA LYS A 154 8.29 -20.34 -6.02
C LYS A 154 7.36 -19.47 -5.20
N ALA A 155 7.74 -18.21 -5.01
CA ALA A 155 6.89 -17.20 -4.38
C ALA A 155 7.23 -15.80 -4.87
N ASN A 156 6.24 -14.89 -4.79
CA ASN A 156 6.44 -13.47 -4.99
C ASN A 156 6.85 -12.87 -3.64
N VAL A 157 8.12 -12.51 -3.49
CA VAL A 157 8.67 -12.02 -2.21
C VAL A 157 8.66 -10.51 -2.18
N ALA A 158 8.14 -9.93 -1.12
CA ALA A 158 8.19 -8.49 -0.83
C ALA A 158 8.59 -8.24 0.62
N VAL A 159 9.19 -7.08 0.87
CA VAL A 159 9.56 -6.65 2.22
C VAL A 159 9.01 -5.25 2.51
N ARG A 160 8.58 -5.03 3.75
CA ARG A 160 8.11 -3.73 4.23
C ARG A 160 8.61 -3.53 5.66
N SER A 161 9.43 -2.50 5.89
CA SER A 161 10.08 -2.26 7.19
C SER A 161 10.77 -3.53 7.74
N PHE A 162 11.61 -4.14 6.93
CA PHE A 162 12.31 -5.37 7.22
C PHE A 162 13.82 -5.19 7.01
N PRO A 163 14.69 -5.85 7.81
CA PRO A 163 16.15 -5.59 7.75
C PRO A 163 16.86 -6.14 6.51
N GLN A 164 16.20 -6.99 5.73
CA GLN A 164 16.73 -7.55 4.49
C GLN A 164 15.97 -6.98 3.29
N THR A 165 16.62 -6.95 2.14
CA THR A 165 15.96 -6.71 0.85
C THR A 165 15.12 -7.92 0.43
N ALA A 166 14.22 -7.73 -0.53
CA ALA A 166 13.40 -8.83 -1.06
C ALA A 166 14.27 -9.95 -1.66
N ASP A 167 15.35 -9.59 -2.35
CA ASP A 167 16.28 -10.56 -2.95
C ASP A 167 17.10 -11.33 -1.92
N GLU A 168 17.54 -10.68 -0.84
CA GLU A 168 18.24 -11.35 0.26
C GLU A 168 17.29 -12.32 0.99
N LEU A 169 16.06 -11.89 1.26
CA LEU A 169 15.06 -12.75 1.89
C LEU A 169 14.72 -13.96 1.00
N LYS A 170 14.50 -13.72 -0.30
CA LYS A 170 14.26 -14.77 -1.30
C LYS A 170 15.38 -15.80 -1.34
N LYS A 171 16.64 -15.34 -1.40
CA LYS A 171 17.82 -16.23 -1.34
C LYS A 171 17.88 -17.02 -0.03
N SER A 172 17.63 -16.35 1.10
CA SER A 172 17.68 -16.99 2.43
C SER A 172 16.63 -18.10 2.60
N LEU A 173 15.46 -17.90 1.97
CA LEU A 173 14.35 -18.87 1.98
C LEU A 173 14.44 -19.90 0.83
N LYS A 174 15.42 -19.77 -0.07
CA LYS A 174 15.63 -20.63 -1.24
C LYS A 174 14.41 -20.66 -2.18
N LEU A 175 13.78 -19.52 -2.39
CA LEU A 175 12.62 -19.36 -3.25
C LEU A 175 13.03 -18.85 -4.64
N ALA A 176 12.38 -19.36 -5.70
CA ALA A 176 12.41 -18.76 -7.03
C ALA A 176 11.24 -17.77 -7.20
N ASP A 177 11.35 -16.84 -8.15
CA ASP A 177 10.29 -15.87 -8.43
C ASP A 177 9.05 -16.52 -9.05
N GLY A 178 7.88 -15.98 -8.72
CA GLY A 178 6.60 -16.32 -9.32
C GLY A 178 5.77 -17.31 -8.50
N GLY A 179 4.81 -17.95 -9.16
CA GLY A 179 3.84 -18.82 -8.51
C GLY A 179 2.68 -18.06 -7.86
N ALA A 180 1.81 -18.80 -7.17
CA ALA A 180 0.60 -18.25 -6.56
C ALA A 180 0.82 -17.71 -5.14
N VAL A 181 1.91 -18.12 -4.48
CA VAL A 181 2.23 -17.74 -3.11
C VAL A 181 2.90 -16.38 -3.09
N TYR A 182 2.48 -15.54 -2.15
CA TYR A 182 3.15 -14.30 -1.77
C TYR A 182 3.78 -14.46 -0.40
N VAL A 183 4.98 -13.91 -0.23
CA VAL A 183 5.72 -13.93 1.04
C VAL A 183 6.12 -12.50 1.39
N PHE A 184 5.62 -12.00 2.50
CA PHE A 184 5.98 -10.67 3.02
C PHE A 184 6.90 -10.81 4.23
N GLY A 185 8.06 -10.15 4.18
CA GLY A 185 8.87 -9.88 5.36
C GLY A 185 8.52 -8.52 5.93
N THR A 186 8.13 -8.46 7.21
CA THR A 186 7.76 -7.19 7.86
C THR A 186 8.11 -7.20 9.35
N THR A 187 8.11 -6.00 9.94
CA THR A 187 8.22 -5.81 11.38
C THR A 187 6.86 -5.36 11.90
N LEU A 188 6.38 -5.98 12.97
CA LEU A 188 5.15 -5.63 13.65
C LEU A 188 5.36 -4.48 14.64
N ASP A 189 4.28 -3.90 15.15
CA ASP A 189 4.31 -2.75 16.08
C ASP A 189 5.10 -3.03 17.37
N ASN A 190 5.06 -4.27 17.85
CA ASN A 190 5.86 -4.73 18.99
C ASN A 190 7.36 -4.99 18.68
N GLY A 191 7.81 -4.67 17.46
CA GLY A 191 9.19 -4.87 17.00
C GLY A 191 9.51 -6.30 16.52
N GLN A 192 8.56 -7.24 16.58
CA GLN A 192 8.76 -8.60 16.12
C GLN A 192 8.87 -8.67 14.59
N LYS A 193 9.90 -9.36 14.11
CA LYS A 193 10.12 -9.63 12.69
C LYS A 193 9.41 -10.91 12.29
N VAL A 194 8.50 -10.81 11.32
CA VAL A 194 7.69 -11.93 10.87
C VAL A 194 7.77 -12.11 9.35
N ILE A 195 7.52 -13.35 8.95
CA ILE A 195 7.34 -13.75 7.56
C ILE A 195 5.89 -14.22 7.40
N ILE A 196 5.17 -13.57 6.51
CA ILE A 196 3.75 -13.84 6.26
C ILE A 196 3.65 -14.54 4.91
N SER A 197 3.10 -15.75 4.87
CA SER A 197 2.72 -16.43 3.63
C SER A 197 1.24 -16.24 3.34
N CYS A 198 0.91 -15.90 2.11
CA CYS A 198 -0.47 -15.59 1.73
C CYS A 198 -0.74 -15.86 0.24
N PHE A 199 -2.01 -15.90 -0.13
CA PHE A 199 -2.47 -15.93 -1.52
C PHE A 199 -3.18 -14.61 -1.85
N LYS A 200 -2.97 -14.12 -3.09
CA LYS A 200 -3.69 -12.94 -3.57
C LYS A 200 -5.18 -13.25 -3.64
N GLU A 201 -6.00 -12.46 -2.96
CA GLU A 201 -7.45 -12.57 -3.02
C GLU A 201 -7.96 -12.02 -4.36
N LYS A 202 -8.80 -12.80 -5.03
CA LYS A 202 -9.45 -12.37 -6.28
C LYS A 202 -10.76 -11.69 -5.93
N VAL A 203 -10.73 -10.39 -5.79
CA VAL A 203 -11.94 -9.59 -5.59
C VAL A 203 -12.46 -9.17 -6.96
N LYS A 204 -13.65 -9.65 -7.32
CA LYS A 204 -14.42 -9.00 -8.39
C LYS A 204 -15.01 -7.74 -7.76
N LEU A 205 -14.47 -6.59 -8.12
CA LEU A 205 -15.13 -5.33 -7.83
C LEU A 205 -16.33 -5.24 -8.79
N SER A 206 -17.50 -5.15 -8.23
CA SER A 206 -18.77 -4.95 -8.96
C SER A 206 -18.77 -3.63 -9.70
#